data_5c2ed3f65a7a262c39190469015d6031
#
_entry.id   5c2ed3f65a7a262c39190469015d6031
#
_cell.length_a   1.000
_cell.length_b   1.000
_cell.length_c   1.000
_cell.angle_alpha   90.00
_cell.angle_beta   90.00
_cell.angle_gamma   90.00
#
_symmetry.space_group_name_H-M   'P 1'
#
loop_
_entity.id
_entity.type
_entity.pdbx_description
1 polymer ?
#
loop_
_entity_poly.entity_id
_entity_poly.type
_entity_poly.pdbx_seq_one_letter_code
_entity_poly.pdbx_strand_id
1 'polypeptide(L)'
;LMISRKYEKREQQKKVNKERLAYRRYLNKKSEYIKVQYERVYKVLQSRYLRADTYLDSPLLDMYLWNRNLYHKDFLMYRIGIGDVEFPMKIEFPEEVFGDEENILWREAKKIKEHYEILHQIPVLLDMGRYSQIGIITKDTIAGMELVRSIILQIALCNCYTEVKIGCIYNKNKVIQSQQWDFCRWLPHIWDANRQKRFIAGNEV
;
A
#
# COMPACT_ATOMS: atom_id res chain seq x y z
N LEU A 1 23.65 -5.04 -61.15
CA LEU A 1 23.70 -4.03 -60.04
C LEU A 1 22.31 -3.74 -59.42
N MET A 2 21.23 -3.58 -60.22
CA MET A 2 19.89 -3.32 -59.69
C MET A 2 19.23 -4.54 -58.97
N ILE A 3 19.40 -5.71 -59.50
CA ILE A 3 18.80 -6.96 -58.95
C ILE A 3 19.45 -7.32 -57.62
N SER A 4 20.77 -7.19 -57.46
CA SER A 4 21.52 -7.43 -56.24
C SER A 4 21.03 -6.52 -55.08
N ARG A 5 20.90 -5.21 -55.32
CA ARG A 5 20.38 -4.25 -54.29
C ARG A 5 18.95 -4.54 -53.86
N LYS A 6 18.11 -5.05 -54.78
CA LYS A 6 16.71 -5.40 -54.45
C LYS A 6 16.66 -6.70 -53.61
N TYR A 7 17.55 -7.63 -53.83
CA TYR A 7 17.69 -8.84 -53.05
C TYR A 7 18.22 -8.54 -51.64
N GLU A 8 19.27 -7.75 -51.52
CA GLU A 8 19.84 -7.29 -50.24
C GLU A 8 18.81 -6.57 -49.37
N LYS A 9 18.04 -5.61 -49.98
CA LYS A 9 16.94 -4.97 -49.26
C LYS A 9 15.87 -5.93 -48.73
N ARG A 10 15.52 -6.94 -49.53
CA ARG A 10 14.54 -7.97 -49.10
C ARG A 10 15.05 -8.81 -47.92
N GLU A 11 16.31 -9.21 -47.97
CA GLU A 11 16.93 -9.98 -46.90
C GLU A 11 17.08 -9.15 -45.64
N GLN A 12 17.45 -7.90 -45.74
CA GLN A 12 17.52 -6.97 -44.60
C GLN A 12 16.14 -6.75 -43.97
N GLN A 13 15.09 -6.61 -44.79
CA GLN A 13 13.72 -6.44 -44.34
C GLN A 13 13.19 -7.69 -43.59
N LYS A 14 13.54 -8.89 -44.11
CA LYS A 14 13.22 -10.19 -43.43
C LYS A 14 13.93 -10.29 -42.09
N LYS A 15 15.19 -9.88 -42.00
CA LYS A 15 15.96 -9.89 -40.74
C LYS A 15 15.34 -8.94 -39.71
N VAL A 16 15.03 -7.69 -40.09
CA VAL A 16 14.37 -6.70 -39.24
C VAL A 16 13.00 -7.19 -38.75
N ASN A 17 12.21 -7.80 -39.64
CA ASN A 17 10.90 -8.34 -39.25
C ASN A 17 11.04 -9.52 -38.27
N LYS A 18 12.03 -10.38 -38.44
CA LYS A 18 12.31 -11.46 -37.51
C LYS A 18 12.70 -10.95 -36.12
N GLU A 19 13.57 -9.94 -36.08
CA GLU A 19 13.98 -9.26 -34.84
C GLU A 19 12.80 -8.57 -34.13
N ARG A 20 11.93 -7.86 -34.88
CA ARG A 20 10.70 -7.28 -34.35
C ARG A 20 9.76 -8.32 -33.73
N LEU A 21 9.56 -9.44 -34.41
CA LEU A 21 8.72 -10.52 -33.89
C LEU A 21 9.32 -11.17 -32.62
N ALA A 22 10.64 -11.34 -32.58
CA ALA A 22 11.33 -11.86 -31.41
C ALA A 22 11.18 -10.89 -30.21
N TYR A 23 11.35 -9.60 -30.44
CA TYR A 23 11.19 -8.58 -29.40
C TYR A 23 9.75 -8.47 -28.90
N ARG A 24 8.74 -8.53 -29.77
CA ARG A 24 7.33 -8.60 -29.35
C ARG A 24 7.02 -9.81 -28.48
N ARG A 25 7.55 -10.97 -28.83
CA ARG A 25 7.41 -12.17 -27.98
C ARG A 25 8.04 -11.95 -26.60
N TYR A 26 9.19 -11.31 -26.55
CA TYR A 26 9.85 -10.94 -25.32
C TYR A 26 9.01 -9.97 -24.50
N LEU A 27 8.50 -8.89 -25.11
CA LEU A 27 7.62 -7.92 -24.44
C LEU A 27 6.36 -8.58 -23.89
N ASN A 28 5.70 -9.43 -24.66
CA ASN A 28 4.49 -10.14 -24.21
C ASN A 28 4.79 -11.04 -23.00
N LYS A 29 5.92 -11.76 -23.03
CA LYS A 29 6.34 -12.59 -21.89
C LYS A 29 6.65 -11.76 -20.64
N LYS A 30 7.28 -10.60 -20.81
CA LYS A 30 7.57 -9.68 -19.70
C LYS A 30 6.32 -9.02 -19.17
N SER A 31 5.41 -8.59 -20.04
CA SER A 31 4.12 -8.02 -19.65
C SER A 31 3.29 -9.02 -18.83
N GLU A 32 3.23 -10.28 -19.25
CA GLU A 32 2.51 -11.31 -18.49
C GLU A 32 3.16 -11.58 -17.13
N TYR A 33 4.49 -11.61 -17.05
CA TYR A 33 5.18 -11.71 -15.77
C TYR A 33 4.86 -10.52 -14.83
N ILE A 34 4.92 -9.29 -15.34
CA ILE A 34 4.61 -8.08 -14.57
C ILE A 34 3.15 -8.14 -14.10
N LYS A 35 2.22 -8.51 -14.96
CA LYS A 35 0.80 -8.67 -14.64
C LYS A 35 0.58 -9.64 -13.48
N VAL A 36 1.20 -10.81 -13.52
CA VAL A 36 1.10 -11.81 -12.45
C VAL A 36 1.63 -11.25 -11.12
N GLN A 37 2.77 -10.53 -11.13
CA GLN A 37 3.30 -9.90 -9.92
C GLN A 37 2.40 -8.76 -9.42
N TYR A 38 1.87 -7.95 -10.31
CA TYR A 38 0.93 -6.87 -10.00
C TYR A 38 -0.33 -7.42 -9.32
N GLU A 39 -0.96 -8.44 -9.89
CA GLU A 39 -2.14 -9.10 -9.32
C GLU A 39 -1.83 -9.76 -7.97
N ARG A 40 -0.65 -10.33 -7.81
CA ARG A 40 -0.19 -10.92 -6.55
C ARG A 40 -0.06 -9.87 -5.46
N VAL A 41 0.63 -8.76 -5.75
CA VAL A 41 0.80 -7.65 -4.79
C VAL A 41 -0.56 -7.06 -4.44
N TYR A 42 -1.41 -6.83 -5.44
CA TYR A 42 -2.78 -6.34 -5.26
C TYR A 42 -3.56 -7.21 -4.26
N LYS A 43 -3.61 -8.52 -4.49
CA LYS A 43 -4.30 -9.48 -3.63
C LYS A 43 -3.73 -9.50 -2.21
N VAL A 44 -2.41 -9.49 -2.07
CA VAL A 44 -1.75 -9.49 -0.75
C VAL A 44 -2.12 -8.22 0.03
N LEU A 45 -2.06 -7.04 -0.58
CA LEU A 45 -2.41 -5.79 0.09
C LEU A 45 -3.88 -5.77 0.51
N GLN A 46 -4.80 -6.21 -0.35
CA GLN A 46 -6.22 -6.28 -0.04
C GLN A 46 -6.55 -7.25 1.10
N SER A 47 -5.92 -8.42 1.14
CA SER A 47 -6.18 -9.44 2.16
C SER A 47 -5.48 -9.17 3.49
N ARG A 48 -4.32 -8.52 3.46
CA ARG A 48 -3.52 -8.30 4.67
C ARG A 48 -3.92 -7.05 5.45
N TYR A 49 -4.39 -6.01 4.76
CA TYR A 49 -4.73 -4.72 5.36
C TYR A 49 -6.24 -4.46 5.22
N LEU A 50 -7.01 -5.20 6.00
CA LEU A 50 -8.47 -5.06 6.06
C LEU A 50 -8.86 -3.74 6.74
N ARG A 51 -10.10 -3.34 6.58
CA ARG A 51 -10.70 -2.25 7.36
C ARG A 51 -10.88 -2.72 8.81
N ALA A 52 -10.87 -1.78 9.75
CA ALA A 52 -11.03 -2.09 11.17
C ALA A 52 -12.36 -2.83 11.47
N ASP A 53 -13.46 -2.40 10.83
CA ASP A 53 -14.77 -3.06 10.92
C ASP A 53 -14.74 -4.48 10.34
N THR A 54 -14.10 -4.69 9.21
CA THR A 54 -13.96 -6.01 8.60
C THR A 54 -13.23 -7.01 9.49
N TYR A 55 -12.26 -6.55 10.29
CA TYR A 55 -11.60 -7.41 11.28
C TYR A 55 -12.59 -7.89 12.35
N LEU A 56 -13.44 -6.97 12.85
CA LEU A 56 -14.39 -7.27 13.91
C LEU A 56 -15.51 -8.21 13.45
N ASP A 57 -15.94 -8.06 12.22
CA ASP A 57 -17.02 -8.87 11.62
C ASP A 57 -16.52 -10.19 11.04
N SER A 58 -15.19 -10.42 11.03
CA SER A 58 -14.61 -11.62 10.45
C SER A 58 -14.78 -12.82 11.36
N PRO A 59 -15.27 -13.97 10.83
CA PRO A 59 -15.24 -15.24 11.57
C PRO A 59 -13.82 -15.73 11.88
N LEU A 60 -12.81 -15.13 11.24
CA LEU A 60 -11.40 -15.44 11.45
C LEU A 60 -10.71 -14.42 12.37
N LEU A 61 -11.47 -13.69 13.19
CA LEU A 61 -10.92 -12.66 14.09
C LEU A 61 -9.76 -13.22 14.95
N ASP A 62 -9.89 -14.42 15.48
CA ASP A 62 -8.85 -15.05 16.32
C ASP A 62 -7.53 -15.25 15.57
N MET A 63 -7.57 -15.43 14.23
CA MET A 63 -6.37 -15.56 13.41
C MET A 63 -5.68 -14.22 13.14
N TYR A 64 -6.43 -13.13 13.20
CA TYR A 64 -5.90 -11.78 12.99
C TYR A 64 -5.46 -11.13 14.29
N LEU A 65 -6.03 -11.54 15.42
CA LEU A 65 -5.78 -10.94 16.71
C LEU A 65 -4.31 -11.13 17.11
N TRP A 66 -3.61 -9.99 17.30
CA TRP A 66 -2.22 -9.89 17.73
C TRP A 66 -1.23 -10.70 16.88
N ASN A 67 -1.50 -10.80 15.58
CA ASN A 67 -0.66 -11.54 14.65
C ASN A 67 0.55 -10.75 14.12
N ARG A 68 0.72 -9.48 14.53
CA ARG A 68 1.86 -8.65 14.17
C ARG A 68 2.69 -8.33 15.40
N ASN A 69 3.97 -8.68 15.34
CA ASN A 69 4.93 -8.46 16.42
C ASN A 69 6.16 -7.67 15.93
N LEU A 70 7.05 -7.32 16.85
CA LEU A 70 8.25 -6.52 16.61
C LEU A 70 9.18 -7.04 15.50
N TYR A 71 9.11 -8.34 15.18
CA TYR A 71 9.97 -8.96 14.15
C TYR A 71 9.34 -8.92 12.75
N HIS A 72 8.07 -8.55 12.65
CA HIS A 72 7.39 -8.47 11.37
C HIS A 72 7.68 -7.13 10.67
N LYS A 73 7.92 -7.18 9.36
CA LYS A 73 8.18 -5.99 8.55
C LYS A 73 7.01 -5.00 8.47
N ASP A 74 5.81 -5.47 8.76
CA ASP A 74 4.58 -4.67 8.80
C ASP A 74 4.13 -4.34 10.23
N PHE A 75 5.04 -4.47 11.21
CA PHE A 75 4.81 -3.97 12.56
C PHE A 75 4.56 -2.46 12.52
N LEU A 76 3.50 -2.00 13.17
CA LEU A 76 3.03 -0.61 13.17
C LEU A 76 2.66 -0.03 11.79
N MET A 77 2.35 -0.88 10.80
CA MET A 77 1.79 -0.44 9.52
C MET A 77 0.27 -0.59 9.52
N TYR A 78 -0.45 0.50 9.34
CA TYR A 78 -1.92 0.53 9.40
C TYR A 78 -2.53 1.19 8.17
N ARG A 79 -3.70 0.68 7.79
CA ARG A 79 -4.49 1.22 6.69
C ARG A 79 -5.14 2.54 7.10
N ILE A 80 -4.91 3.59 6.33
CA ILE A 80 -5.53 4.90 6.54
C ILE A 80 -6.62 5.24 5.50
N GLY A 81 -6.70 4.48 4.43
CA GLY A 81 -7.69 4.71 3.38
C GLY A 81 -7.53 3.76 2.19
N ILE A 82 -8.15 4.14 1.09
CA ILE A 82 -7.97 3.53 -0.24
C ILE A 82 -7.45 4.61 -1.17
N GLY A 83 -6.53 4.27 -2.03
CA GLY A 83 -5.96 5.20 -3.00
C GLY A 83 -5.08 4.51 -4.02
N ASP A 84 -4.34 5.31 -4.74
CA ASP A 84 -3.42 4.90 -5.76
C ASP A 84 -2.01 4.98 -5.20
N VAL A 85 -1.23 3.90 -5.35
CA VAL A 85 0.12 3.77 -4.80
C VAL A 85 1.06 3.25 -5.87
N GLU A 86 2.28 3.71 -5.89
CA GLU A 86 3.30 3.21 -6.80
C GLU A 86 3.50 1.70 -6.63
N PHE A 87 3.64 1.01 -7.76
CA PHE A 87 3.93 -0.42 -7.74
C PHE A 87 5.32 -0.67 -7.14
N PRO A 88 5.45 -1.49 -6.10
CA PRO A 88 6.71 -1.62 -5.34
C PRO A 88 7.85 -2.27 -6.12
N MET A 89 7.56 -2.90 -7.26
CA MET A 89 8.60 -3.47 -8.12
C MET A 89 9.00 -2.45 -9.18
N LYS A 90 10.27 -2.06 -9.16
CA LYS A 90 10.82 -1.17 -10.18
C LYS A 90 10.80 -1.85 -11.55
N ILE A 91 10.04 -1.29 -12.47
CA ILE A 91 10.05 -1.70 -13.87
C ILE A 91 11.16 -0.92 -14.57
N GLU A 92 12.29 -1.58 -14.79
CA GLU A 92 13.38 -1.00 -15.55
C GLU A 92 12.97 -0.88 -17.02
N PHE A 93 13.15 0.30 -17.56
CA PHE A 93 12.78 0.65 -18.90
C PHE A 93 13.99 1.35 -19.57
N PRO A 94 14.35 0.99 -20.82
CA PRO A 94 15.46 1.63 -21.49
C PRO A 94 15.18 3.12 -21.70
N GLU A 95 16.20 3.95 -21.46
CA GLU A 95 16.12 5.38 -21.74
C GLU A 95 15.86 5.61 -23.23
N GLU A 96 15.19 6.72 -23.54
CA GLU A 96 14.87 7.10 -24.90
C GLU A 96 16.16 7.47 -25.64
N VAL A 97 16.49 6.71 -26.69
CA VAL A 97 17.62 7.03 -27.55
C VAL A 97 17.12 8.00 -28.60
N PHE A 98 17.85 9.14 -28.79
CA PHE A 98 17.53 10.15 -29.79
C PHE A 98 17.30 9.52 -31.17
N GLY A 99 16.10 9.73 -31.74
CA GLY A 99 15.68 9.16 -33.02
C GLY A 99 14.65 8.07 -32.99
N ASP A 100 14.24 7.60 -31.81
CA ASP A 100 13.26 6.50 -31.63
C ASP A 100 11.80 6.94 -31.61
N GLU A 101 11.45 8.17 -31.97
CA GLU A 101 10.04 8.64 -32.03
C GLU A 101 9.15 7.75 -32.93
N GLU A 102 9.74 7.07 -33.92
CA GLU A 102 9.05 6.11 -34.79
C GLU A 102 9.11 4.65 -34.29
N ASN A 103 9.81 4.36 -33.18
CA ASN A 103 9.96 2.99 -32.69
C ASN A 103 8.68 2.50 -32.02
N ILE A 104 7.84 1.82 -32.79
CA ILE A 104 6.58 1.23 -32.33
C ILE A 104 6.80 0.30 -31.12
N LEU A 105 7.91 -0.43 -31.10
CA LEU A 105 8.23 -1.37 -30.03
C LEU A 105 8.59 -0.68 -28.72
N TRP A 106 9.27 0.45 -28.80
CA TRP A 106 9.55 1.30 -27.62
C TRP A 106 8.27 1.86 -27.02
N ARG A 107 7.34 2.35 -27.85
CA ARG A 107 6.03 2.81 -27.40
C ARG A 107 5.18 1.70 -26.80
N GLU A 108 5.21 0.48 -27.36
CA GLU A 108 4.54 -0.69 -26.78
C GLU A 108 5.13 -1.00 -25.39
N ALA A 109 6.44 -0.99 -25.22
CA ALA A 109 7.11 -1.20 -23.95
C ALA A 109 6.80 -0.10 -22.91
N LYS A 110 6.79 1.18 -23.33
CA LYS A 110 6.43 2.33 -22.50
C LYS A 110 5.00 2.23 -21.96
N LYS A 111 4.04 1.85 -22.82
CA LYS A 111 2.64 1.62 -22.39
C LYS A 111 2.53 0.50 -21.33
N ILE A 112 3.32 -0.56 -21.43
CA ILE A 112 3.34 -1.62 -20.42
C ILE A 112 3.83 -1.06 -19.07
N LYS A 113 4.91 -0.26 -19.07
CA LYS A 113 5.40 0.39 -17.86
C LYS A 113 4.34 1.29 -17.24
N GLU A 114 3.79 2.24 -18.02
CA GLU A 114 2.78 3.18 -17.56
C GLU A 114 1.54 2.50 -17.01
N HIS A 115 1.12 1.38 -17.60
CA HIS A 115 -0.05 0.62 -17.15
C HIS A 115 0.15 -0.05 -15.79
N TYR A 116 1.36 -0.52 -15.48
CA TYR A 116 1.66 -1.22 -14.24
C TYR A 116 2.45 -0.40 -13.21
N GLU A 117 2.70 0.87 -13.46
CA GLU A 117 3.47 1.74 -12.56
C GLU A 117 2.69 2.08 -11.28
N ILE A 118 1.36 2.10 -11.35
CA ILE A 118 0.47 2.48 -10.24
C ILE A 118 -0.51 1.36 -9.95
N LEU A 119 -0.60 1.00 -8.67
CA LEU A 119 -1.65 0.16 -8.12
C LEU A 119 -2.84 1.04 -7.76
N HIS A 120 -3.99 0.78 -8.39
CA HIS A 120 -5.21 1.56 -8.17
C HIS A 120 -6.12 0.93 -7.10
N GLN A 121 -6.80 1.77 -6.33
CA GLN A 121 -7.84 1.35 -5.37
C GLN A 121 -7.32 0.32 -4.36
N ILE A 122 -6.13 0.50 -3.83
CA ILE A 122 -5.54 -0.37 -2.82
C ILE A 122 -5.49 0.31 -1.45
N PRO A 123 -5.30 -0.46 -0.36
CA PRO A 123 -5.05 0.11 0.96
C PRO A 123 -3.83 1.04 0.95
N VAL A 124 -4.04 2.30 1.32
CA VAL A 124 -2.95 3.24 1.62
C VAL A 124 -2.49 3.01 3.04
N LEU A 125 -1.20 2.80 3.23
CA LEU A 125 -0.62 2.41 4.51
C LEU A 125 0.16 3.56 5.14
N LEU A 126 0.00 3.69 6.45
CA LEU A 126 0.80 4.55 7.30
C LEU A 126 1.76 3.69 8.12
N ASP A 127 3.06 3.89 7.92
CA ASP A 127 4.12 3.27 8.71
C ASP A 127 4.42 4.15 9.93
N MET A 128 3.79 3.83 11.07
CA MET A 128 4.00 4.58 12.31
C MET A 128 5.37 4.30 12.95
N GLY A 129 6.01 3.21 12.61
CA GLY A 129 7.36 2.89 13.09
C GLY A 129 8.43 3.80 12.48
N ARG A 130 8.13 4.41 11.34
CA ARG A 130 9.05 5.31 10.64
C ARG A 130 9.07 6.74 11.19
N TYR A 131 7.97 7.18 11.80
CA TYR A 131 7.77 8.58 12.20
C TYR A 131 7.58 8.69 13.70
N SER A 132 8.32 9.61 14.35
CA SER A 132 8.16 9.92 15.77
C SER A 132 6.92 10.78 16.06
N GLN A 133 6.44 11.51 15.08
CA GLN A 133 5.28 12.38 15.18
C GLN A 133 4.47 12.35 13.88
N ILE A 134 3.15 12.27 14.01
CA ILE A 134 2.22 12.28 12.89
C ILE A 134 1.11 13.25 13.20
N GLY A 135 0.89 14.23 12.32
CA GLY A 135 -0.20 15.19 12.41
C GLY A 135 -1.33 14.84 11.44
N ILE A 136 -2.58 14.92 11.89
CA ILE A 136 -3.75 14.76 11.05
C ILE A 136 -4.43 16.12 10.89
N ILE A 137 -4.46 16.63 9.67
CA ILE A 137 -5.10 17.89 9.31
C ILE A 137 -6.31 17.56 8.45
N THR A 138 -7.49 18.01 8.86
CA THR A 138 -8.74 17.74 8.16
C THR A 138 -9.66 18.95 8.21
N LYS A 139 -10.50 19.11 7.18
CA LYS A 139 -11.59 20.10 7.18
C LYS A 139 -12.80 19.61 7.97
N ASP A 140 -13.00 18.29 8.02
CA ASP A 140 -14.06 17.64 8.78
C ASP A 140 -13.47 16.97 10.03
N THR A 141 -13.78 17.56 11.19
CA THR A 141 -13.30 17.05 12.48
C THR A 141 -13.82 15.65 12.79
N ILE A 142 -15.02 15.30 12.35
CA ILE A 142 -15.62 13.97 12.58
C ILE A 142 -14.84 12.93 11.80
N ALA A 143 -14.62 13.17 10.52
CA ALA A 143 -13.84 12.27 9.67
C ALA A 143 -12.40 12.10 10.19
N GLY A 144 -11.76 13.15 10.70
CA GLY A 144 -10.45 13.06 11.33
C GLY A 144 -10.46 12.20 12.60
N MET A 145 -11.47 12.32 13.43
CA MET A 145 -11.62 11.50 14.63
C MET A 145 -11.90 10.02 14.28
N GLU A 146 -12.71 9.76 13.28
CA GLU A 146 -12.98 8.38 12.79
C GLU A 146 -11.70 7.72 12.26
N LEU A 147 -10.85 8.47 11.55
CA LEU A 147 -9.56 7.97 11.10
C LEU A 147 -8.67 7.57 12.29
N VAL A 148 -8.55 8.42 13.32
CA VAL A 148 -7.77 8.10 14.53
C VAL A 148 -8.35 6.88 15.25
N ARG A 149 -9.66 6.77 15.38
CA ARG A 149 -10.33 5.61 15.97
C ARG A 149 -10.03 4.33 15.18
N SER A 150 -10.10 4.41 13.85
CA SER A 150 -9.76 3.28 12.98
C SER A 150 -8.31 2.82 13.17
N ILE A 151 -7.36 3.75 13.32
CA ILE A 151 -5.95 3.44 13.60
C ILE A 151 -5.82 2.76 14.98
N ILE A 152 -6.43 3.32 16.02
CA ILE A 152 -6.39 2.75 17.38
C ILE A 152 -6.96 1.34 17.40
N LEU A 153 -8.07 1.10 16.71
CA LEU A 153 -8.67 -0.24 16.61
C LEU A 153 -7.75 -1.21 15.87
N GLN A 154 -7.12 -0.78 14.78
CA GLN A 154 -6.15 -1.63 14.07
C GLN A 154 -4.93 -1.96 14.95
N ILE A 155 -4.42 -1.00 15.73
CA ILE A 155 -3.36 -1.25 16.72
C ILE A 155 -3.82 -2.33 17.71
N ALA A 156 -4.99 -2.15 18.28
CA ALA A 156 -5.53 -3.05 19.31
C ALA A 156 -5.80 -4.47 18.79
N LEU A 157 -6.20 -4.60 17.53
CA LEU A 157 -6.49 -5.87 16.89
C LEU A 157 -5.23 -6.59 16.40
N CYS A 158 -4.31 -5.87 15.79
CA CYS A 158 -3.16 -6.47 15.11
C CYS A 158 -1.95 -6.70 16.03
N ASN A 159 -1.77 -5.91 17.08
CA ASN A 159 -0.58 -5.94 17.94
C ASN A 159 -0.92 -6.34 19.37
N CYS A 160 -0.03 -7.11 19.99
CA CYS A 160 -0.22 -7.50 21.38
C CYS A 160 -0.04 -6.31 22.34
N TYR A 161 -0.87 -6.23 23.37
CA TYR A 161 -0.80 -5.17 24.39
C TYR A 161 0.48 -5.24 25.24
N THR A 162 1.24 -6.31 25.19
CA THR A 162 2.57 -6.42 25.82
C THR A 162 3.66 -5.71 25.03
N GLU A 163 3.48 -5.60 23.71
CA GLU A 163 4.45 -4.97 22.80
C GLU A 163 4.10 -3.51 22.49
N VAL A 164 2.81 -3.19 22.42
CA VAL A 164 2.32 -1.85 22.09
C VAL A 164 1.40 -1.33 23.18
N LYS A 165 1.70 -0.13 23.68
CA LYS A 165 0.84 0.59 24.62
C LYS A 165 0.23 1.82 23.94
N ILE A 166 -1.00 2.15 24.33
CA ILE A 166 -1.73 3.29 23.81
C ILE A 166 -1.95 4.28 24.95
N GLY A 167 -1.57 5.53 24.75
CA GLY A 167 -1.89 6.62 25.63
C GLY A 167 -2.87 7.58 24.97
N CYS A 168 -3.96 7.95 25.63
CA CYS A 168 -4.94 8.90 25.13
C CYS A 168 -4.97 10.16 25.99
N ILE A 169 -4.73 11.32 25.36
CA ILE A 169 -4.85 12.63 25.99
C ILE A 169 -5.89 13.43 25.21
N TYR A 170 -6.95 13.84 25.84
CA TYR A 170 -8.03 14.59 25.18
C TYR A 170 -8.68 15.60 26.11
N ASN A 171 -9.39 16.59 25.54
CA ASN A 171 -10.07 17.61 26.29
C ASN A 171 -11.44 17.12 26.76
N LYS A 172 -11.61 16.91 28.08
CA LYS A 172 -12.86 16.41 28.68
C LYS A 172 -14.00 17.44 28.63
N ASN A 173 -13.71 18.74 28.53
CA ASN A 173 -14.72 19.80 28.51
C ASN A 173 -15.49 19.83 27.17
N LYS A 174 -14.99 19.19 26.15
CA LYS A 174 -15.72 18.98 24.89
C LYS A 174 -16.47 17.67 24.95
N VAL A 175 -17.75 17.72 25.36
CA VAL A 175 -18.62 16.54 25.56
C VAL A 175 -18.58 15.56 24.39
N ILE A 176 -18.64 16.06 23.17
CA ILE A 176 -18.56 15.22 21.94
C ILE A 176 -17.23 14.47 21.86
N GLN A 177 -16.12 15.09 22.25
CA GLN A 177 -14.81 14.45 22.23
C GLN A 177 -14.66 13.40 23.34
N SER A 178 -15.14 13.66 24.54
CA SER A 178 -15.04 12.69 25.64
C SER A 178 -15.78 11.40 25.35
N GLN A 179 -17.00 11.46 24.84
CA GLN A 179 -17.79 10.28 24.47
C GLN A 179 -17.15 9.45 23.36
N GLN A 180 -16.48 10.11 22.41
CA GLN A 180 -15.84 9.41 21.30
C GLN A 180 -14.58 8.64 21.70
N TRP A 181 -13.91 9.02 22.80
CA TRP A 181 -12.69 8.36 23.28
C TRP A 181 -12.94 7.38 24.42
N ASP A 182 -14.16 7.25 24.91
CA ASP A 182 -14.50 6.36 26.03
C ASP A 182 -14.22 4.87 25.74
N PHE A 183 -14.30 4.46 24.47
CA PHE A 183 -13.98 3.08 24.08
C PHE A 183 -12.53 2.68 24.41
N CYS A 184 -11.61 3.65 24.43
CA CYS A 184 -10.21 3.39 24.77
C CYS A 184 -10.03 2.79 26.15
N ARG A 185 -10.94 3.06 27.08
CA ARG A 185 -10.90 2.52 28.46
C ARG A 185 -10.96 1.00 28.52
N TRP A 186 -11.55 0.37 27.51
CA TRP A 186 -11.77 -1.05 27.45
C TRP A 186 -10.64 -1.80 26.75
N LEU A 187 -9.72 -1.07 26.10
CA LEU A 187 -8.59 -1.69 25.40
C LEU A 187 -7.53 -2.18 26.40
N PRO A 188 -7.02 -3.41 26.26
CA PRO A 188 -5.94 -3.92 27.12
C PRO A 188 -4.64 -3.11 26.95
N HIS A 189 -4.46 -2.44 25.84
CA HIS A 189 -3.31 -1.62 25.50
C HIS A 189 -3.14 -0.35 26.33
N ILE A 190 -4.24 0.12 26.94
CA ILE A 190 -4.26 1.36 27.72
C ILE A 190 -3.80 1.16 29.17
N TRP A 191 -3.64 -0.07 29.60
CA TRP A 191 -3.23 -0.40 30.94
C TRP A 191 -1.71 -0.52 31.09
N ASP A 192 -1.18 -0.10 32.25
CA ASP A 192 0.19 -0.41 32.63
C ASP A 192 0.40 -1.95 32.77
N ALA A 193 1.65 -2.34 33.00
CA ALA A 193 2.01 -3.76 33.10
C ALA A 193 1.27 -4.46 34.27
N ASN A 194 1.03 -3.73 35.36
CA ASN A 194 0.37 -4.24 36.57
C ASN A 194 -1.16 -4.10 36.56
N ARG A 195 -1.72 -3.55 35.50
CA ARG A 195 -3.16 -3.23 35.36
C ARG A 195 -3.73 -2.33 36.47
N GLN A 196 -2.89 -1.47 37.04
CA GLN A 196 -3.29 -0.57 38.12
C GLN A 196 -3.63 0.83 37.58
N LYS A 197 -2.95 1.26 36.52
CA LYS A 197 -3.11 2.60 35.94
C LYS A 197 -3.49 2.52 34.48
N ARG A 198 -4.37 3.45 34.07
CA ARG A 198 -4.72 3.61 32.65
C ARG A 198 -3.98 4.81 32.07
N PHE A 199 -3.46 4.68 30.88
CA PHE A 199 -2.83 5.77 30.12
C PHE A 199 -3.87 6.66 29.43
N ILE A 200 -4.83 7.16 30.23
CA ILE A 200 -5.86 8.09 29.78
C ILE A 200 -5.77 9.33 30.65
N ALA A 201 -5.55 10.49 30.02
CA ALA A 201 -5.56 11.77 30.67
C ALA A 201 -6.50 12.73 29.95
N GLY A 202 -7.20 13.55 30.70
CA GLY A 202 -8.03 14.61 30.17
C GLY A 202 -7.83 15.87 31.00
N ASN A 203 -7.76 17.04 30.35
CA ASN A 203 -7.69 18.33 31.05
C ASN A 203 -9.05 18.63 31.68
N GLU A 204 -9.03 18.87 32.98
CA GLU A 204 -9.99 19.73 33.66
C GLU A 204 -9.37 21.12 33.62
N VAL A 205 -9.92 22.03 32.80
CA VAL A 205 -9.60 23.46 32.83
C VAL A 205 -10.66 24.14 33.61
#